data_92114bf1123aca6dcd68631a7a33f277
#
_entry.id   92114bf1123aca6dcd68631a7a33f277
#
_cell.length_a   1.000
_cell.length_b   1.000
_cell.length_c   1.000
_cell.angle_alpha   90.00
_cell.angle_beta   90.00
_cell.angle_gamma   90.00
#
_symmetry.space_group_name_H-M   'P 1'
#
loop_
_entity.id
_entity.type
_entity.pdbx_description
1 polymer ?
#
loop_
_entity_poly.entity_id
_entity_poly.type
_entity_poly.pdbx_seq_one_letter_code
_entity_poly.pdbx_strand_id
1 'polypeptide(L)'
;RTPQGYFSATEQARSDIHFVKGMQVYSVDQFFQYYRPDLIKRIFVNRGVSPTGMEKEKGVNEKLQSFPPPTVKIACAPSEDGLHTTLQVKVIDEGGGLEELRLSHNGKSIPSGFDLSKLTRGKGNSYVYSLKTPLVRGSNQFAAVGVSTSKIESPVSVASIYSETAVSATICHLFVIGIDAYKNSSYKLNYARADAEAFASAVQTHGSKLYKQVKVHALYDETATRQNVLDTLKSLESQVSINDVFIFYYAGHGAMVEQNFFFIPTECTSMYQANANNALSAESMQMGFKNIKALKQILIID
;
A
#
# COMPACT_ATOMS: atom_id res chain seq x y z
N ARG A 1 14.12 20.63 11.41
CA ARG A 1 13.74 21.12 10.07
C ARG A 1 14.86 22.00 9.51
N THR A 2 15.12 21.92 8.21
CA THR A 2 16.06 22.80 7.49
C THR A 2 15.33 24.04 6.95
N PRO A 3 16.06 25.11 6.55
CA PRO A 3 15.46 26.27 5.88
C PRO A 3 14.68 25.90 4.60
N GLN A 4 15.11 24.88 3.85
CA GLN A 4 14.44 24.38 2.64
C GLN A 4 13.16 23.59 2.95
N GLY A 5 12.90 23.24 4.22
CA GLY A 5 11.73 22.52 4.67
C GLY A 5 11.93 21.02 4.90
N TYR A 6 13.10 20.46 4.67
CA TYR A 6 13.38 19.06 5.03
C TYR A 6 13.20 18.84 6.53
N PHE A 7 12.57 17.74 6.90
CA PHE A 7 12.27 17.43 8.29
C PHE A 7 12.47 15.96 8.62
N SER A 8 12.57 15.69 9.93
CA SER A 8 12.45 14.37 10.53
C SER A 8 11.58 14.50 11.77
N ALA A 9 10.67 13.56 11.96
CA ALA A 9 9.78 13.52 13.11
C ALA A 9 9.37 12.06 13.36
N THR A 10 8.99 11.73 14.59
CA THR A 10 8.29 10.48 14.88
C THR A 10 6.89 10.50 14.27
N GLU A 11 6.30 9.34 14.11
CA GLU A 11 4.95 9.23 13.54
C GLU A 11 3.93 10.08 14.33
N GLN A 12 3.99 10.00 15.65
CA GLN A 12 3.13 10.79 16.52
C GLN A 12 3.38 12.30 16.40
N ALA A 13 4.63 12.74 16.29
CA ALA A 13 4.96 14.16 16.17
C ALA A 13 4.59 14.74 14.79
N ARG A 14 4.40 13.92 13.76
CA ARG A 14 3.99 14.41 12.43
C ARG A 14 2.59 15.02 12.44
N SER A 15 1.69 14.51 13.27
CA SER A 15 0.33 15.07 13.41
C SER A 15 0.32 16.51 13.94
N ASP A 16 1.37 16.91 14.66
CA ASP A 16 1.46 18.22 15.30
C ASP A 16 2.26 19.24 14.49
N ILE A 17 2.91 18.79 13.41
CA ILE A 17 3.72 19.67 12.54
C ILE A 17 2.92 20.05 11.30
N HIS A 18 2.86 21.37 11.04
CA HIS A 18 2.15 21.91 9.90
C HIS A 18 3.00 22.94 9.16
N PHE A 19 2.80 23.01 7.83
CA PHE A 19 3.25 24.15 7.04
C PHE A 19 2.09 25.14 6.90
N VAL A 20 2.36 26.43 7.15
CA VAL A 20 1.35 27.49 7.05
C VAL A 20 1.75 28.47 5.95
N LYS A 21 0.81 28.77 5.05
CA LYS A 21 0.97 29.77 4.01
C LYS A 21 -0.28 30.65 3.98
N GLY A 22 -0.15 31.88 4.41
CA GLY A 22 -1.30 32.76 4.62
C GLY A 22 -2.25 32.14 5.64
N MET A 23 -3.52 31.94 5.25
CA MET A 23 -4.53 31.28 6.08
C MET A 23 -4.67 29.77 5.79
N GLN A 24 -3.87 29.22 4.90
CA GLN A 24 -3.89 27.80 4.58
C GLN A 24 -2.91 27.02 5.45
N VAL A 25 -3.37 25.91 5.99
CA VAL A 25 -2.61 24.99 6.83
C VAL A 25 -2.46 23.67 6.09
N TYR A 26 -1.24 23.20 5.96
CA TYR A 26 -0.90 21.95 5.29
C TYR A 26 -0.26 20.99 6.29
N SER A 27 -0.74 19.75 6.35
CA SER A 27 -0.07 18.70 7.11
C SER A 27 1.30 18.40 6.50
N VAL A 28 2.29 18.05 7.35
CA VAL A 28 3.61 17.63 6.84
C VAL A 28 3.54 16.37 5.98
N ASP A 29 2.51 15.53 6.16
CA ASP A 29 2.33 14.31 5.37
C ASP A 29 2.05 14.60 3.89
N GLN A 30 1.53 15.78 3.55
CA GLN A 30 1.37 16.24 2.16
C GLN A 30 2.71 16.50 1.46
N PHE A 31 3.80 16.55 2.24
CA PHE A 31 5.17 16.85 1.79
C PHE A 31 6.12 15.68 2.07
N PHE A 32 5.67 14.46 1.89
CA PHE A 32 6.44 13.26 2.21
C PHE A 32 7.85 13.25 1.59
N GLN A 33 8.04 13.82 0.41
CA GLN A 33 9.34 14.00 -0.23
C GLN A 33 10.34 14.83 0.58
N TYR A 34 9.85 15.64 1.53
CA TYR A 34 10.69 16.42 2.45
C TYR A 34 10.97 15.69 3.76
N TYR A 35 10.40 14.52 3.98
CA TYR A 35 10.72 13.66 5.11
C TYR A 35 12.04 12.95 4.85
N ARG A 36 13.14 13.51 5.39
CA ARG A 36 14.52 13.06 5.13
C ARG A 36 15.28 12.90 6.46
N PRO A 37 14.95 11.84 7.24
CA PRO A 37 15.66 11.57 8.51
C PRO A 37 17.15 11.33 8.31
N ASP A 38 17.53 10.69 7.21
CA ASP A 38 18.94 10.49 6.80
C ASP A 38 19.72 11.81 6.68
N LEU A 39 19.12 12.76 5.99
CA LEU A 39 19.69 14.08 5.77
C LEU A 39 19.78 14.88 7.06
N ILE A 40 18.71 14.90 7.84
CA ILE A 40 18.67 15.59 9.14
C ILE A 40 19.73 15.02 10.07
N LYS A 41 19.90 13.68 10.15
CA LYS A 41 20.95 13.02 10.93
C LYS A 41 22.35 13.48 10.48
N ARG A 42 22.61 13.52 9.17
CA ARG A 42 23.90 13.98 8.63
C ARG A 42 24.20 15.43 8.98
N ILE A 43 23.20 16.33 8.92
CA ILE A 43 23.35 17.74 9.31
C ILE A 43 23.71 17.84 10.79
N PHE A 44 23.06 17.05 11.67
CA PHE A 44 23.39 17.02 13.11
C PHE A 44 24.83 16.54 13.36
N VAL A 45 25.24 15.45 12.70
CA VAL A 45 26.60 14.91 12.84
C VAL A 45 27.65 15.93 12.37
N ASN A 46 27.36 16.68 11.32
CA ASN A 46 28.24 17.70 10.74
C ASN A 46 28.06 19.08 11.39
N ARG A 47 27.59 19.15 12.64
CA ARG A 47 27.43 20.39 13.42
C ARG A 47 26.62 21.48 12.71
N GLY A 48 25.59 21.12 11.99
CA GLY A 48 24.69 22.05 11.31
C GLY A 48 25.10 22.44 9.89
N VAL A 49 26.21 21.92 9.38
CA VAL A 49 26.63 22.16 8.00
C VAL A 49 25.79 21.30 7.05
N SER A 50 25.03 21.94 6.16
CA SER A 50 24.27 21.25 5.12
C SER A 50 25.18 20.63 4.07
N PRO A 51 24.86 19.43 3.54
CA PRO A 51 25.62 18.85 2.44
C PRO A 51 25.64 19.78 1.21
N THR A 52 26.74 19.78 0.51
CA THR A 52 26.95 20.58 -0.71
C THR A 52 25.85 20.30 -1.74
N GLY A 53 25.22 21.34 -2.27
CA GLY A 53 24.18 21.22 -3.30
C GLY A 53 22.74 21.41 -2.78
N MET A 54 22.48 21.30 -1.47
CA MET A 54 21.15 21.54 -0.89
C MET A 54 20.66 22.99 -1.08
N GLU A 55 21.57 23.94 -1.14
CA GLU A 55 21.23 25.38 -1.28
C GLU A 55 20.56 25.71 -2.61
N LYS A 56 20.68 24.83 -3.61
CA LYS A 56 20.08 24.98 -4.95
C LYS A 56 18.67 24.41 -5.06
N GLU A 57 18.20 23.67 -4.06
CA GLU A 57 16.85 23.08 -4.10
C GLU A 57 15.81 24.09 -3.62
N LYS A 58 14.74 24.24 -4.41
CA LYS A 58 13.60 25.07 -4.05
C LYS A 58 12.97 24.59 -2.75
N GLY A 59 12.81 25.52 -1.81
CA GLY A 59 12.17 25.22 -0.54
C GLY A 59 10.66 24.92 -0.68
N VAL A 60 10.07 24.31 0.35
CA VAL A 60 8.62 23.98 0.39
C VAL A 60 7.76 25.20 0.05
N ASN A 61 8.07 26.37 0.60
CA ASN A 61 7.29 27.58 0.35
C ASN A 61 7.32 28.02 -1.11
N GLU A 62 8.47 27.94 -1.74
CA GLU A 62 8.64 28.30 -3.15
C GLU A 62 7.92 27.30 -4.07
N LYS A 63 8.00 25.99 -3.74
CA LYS A 63 7.27 24.97 -4.49
C LYS A 63 5.76 25.11 -4.32
N LEU A 64 5.27 25.41 -3.12
CA LEU A 64 3.84 25.68 -2.88
C LEU A 64 3.33 26.91 -3.64
N GLN A 65 4.19 27.91 -3.89
CA GLN A 65 3.81 29.08 -4.70
C GLN A 65 3.71 28.74 -6.17
N SER A 66 4.70 28.00 -6.69
CA SER A 66 4.82 27.71 -8.12
C SER A 66 3.99 26.52 -8.57
N PHE A 67 3.74 25.55 -7.66
CA PHE A 67 3.09 24.28 -7.97
C PHE A 67 2.19 23.85 -6.80
N PRO A 68 1.10 24.61 -6.52
CA PRO A 68 0.19 24.25 -5.44
C PRO A 68 -0.44 22.87 -5.68
N PRO A 69 -0.77 22.12 -4.62
CA PRO A 69 -1.48 20.86 -4.76
C PRO A 69 -2.88 21.09 -5.32
N PRO A 70 -3.46 20.12 -6.05
CA PRO A 70 -4.82 20.23 -6.54
C PRO A 70 -5.83 20.20 -5.38
N THR A 71 -7.01 20.75 -5.61
CA THR A 71 -8.16 20.53 -4.72
C THR A 71 -8.94 19.31 -5.20
N VAL A 72 -9.18 18.35 -4.30
CA VAL A 72 -9.89 17.12 -4.61
C VAL A 72 -11.16 17.00 -3.77
N LYS A 73 -12.28 16.61 -4.40
CA LYS A 73 -13.54 16.27 -3.73
C LYS A 73 -14.06 14.95 -4.27
N ILE A 74 -14.38 14.02 -3.38
CA ILE A 74 -14.98 12.73 -3.72
C ILE A 74 -16.42 12.66 -3.23
N ALA A 75 -17.30 12.05 -4.01
CA ALA A 75 -18.67 11.74 -3.65
C ALA A 75 -19.01 10.31 -4.08
N CYS A 76 -19.95 9.69 -3.38
CA CYS A 76 -20.49 8.35 -3.66
C CYS A 76 -21.94 8.48 -4.11
N ALA A 77 -22.28 7.89 -5.25
CA ALA A 77 -23.66 7.74 -5.71
C ALA A 77 -24.02 6.25 -5.70
N PRO A 78 -25.03 5.82 -4.91
CA PRO A 78 -25.42 4.40 -4.88
C PRO A 78 -25.93 3.95 -6.24
N SER A 79 -25.61 2.71 -6.61
CA SER A 79 -26.20 2.06 -7.78
C SER A 79 -27.53 1.38 -7.37
N GLU A 80 -28.43 1.21 -8.31
CA GLU A 80 -29.76 0.58 -8.09
C GLU A 80 -29.66 -0.86 -7.55
N ASP A 81 -28.57 -1.56 -7.88
CA ASP A 81 -28.31 -2.93 -7.44
C ASP A 81 -27.90 -3.06 -5.96
N GLY A 82 -27.59 -1.94 -5.29
CA GLY A 82 -27.09 -1.91 -3.91
C GLY A 82 -25.72 -2.58 -3.71
N LEU A 83 -25.14 -3.15 -4.77
CA LEU A 83 -23.87 -3.87 -4.75
C LEU A 83 -22.68 -3.01 -5.20
N HIS A 84 -22.96 -1.87 -5.82
CA HIS A 84 -21.97 -0.95 -6.36
C HIS A 84 -22.27 0.49 -5.95
N THR A 85 -21.23 1.29 -6.04
CA THR A 85 -21.33 2.76 -6.01
C THR A 85 -20.59 3.34 -7.20
N THR A 86 -21.03 4.51 -7.66
CA THR A 86 -20.27 5.33 -8.60
C THR A 86 -19.56 6.40 -7.80
N LEU A 87 -18.23 6.31 -7.75
CA LEU A 87 -17.38 7.36 -7.21
C LEU A 87 -17.30 8.49 -8.22
N GLN A 88 -17.59 9.70 -7.81
CA GLN A 88 -17.35 10.91 -8.57
C GLN A 88 -16.26 11.71 -7.88
N VAL A 89 -15.12 11.85 -8.55
CA VAL A 89 -13.97 12.61 -8.04
C VAL A 89 -13.81 13.86 -8.88
N LYS A 90 -14.07 15.00 -8.25
CA LYS A 90 -13.80 16.31 -8.85
C LYS A 90 -12.42 16.77 -8.42
N VAL A 91 -11.59 17.10 -9.40
CA VAL A 91 -10.25 17.64 -9.19
C VAL A 91 -10.19 19.04 -9.78
N ILE A 92 -9.64 20.00 -9.06
CA ILE A 92 -9.36 21.35 -9.51
C ILE A 92 -7.84 21.53 -9.49
N ASP A 93 -7.26 21.80 -10.64
CA ASP A 93 -5.85 22.16 -10.74
C ASP A 93 -5.68 23.61 -10.33
N GLU A 94 -5.03 23.83 -9.20
CA GLU A 94 -4.75 25.15 -8.62
C GLU A 94 -3.49 25.82 -9.26
N GLY A 95 -2.99 25.27 -10.37
CA GLY A 95 -1.82 25.77 -11.10
C GLY A 95 -0.57 24.90 -10.93
N GLY A 96 -0.61 23.86 -10.11
CA GLY A 96 0.49 22.90 -9.93
C GLY A 96 0.46 21.71 -10.85
N GLY A 97 -0.55 21.60 -11.69
CA GLY A 97 -0.84 20.43 -12.51
C GLY A 97 -1.37 19.24 -11.68
N LEU A 98 -1.79 18.20 -12.38
CA LEU A 98 -2.20 16.93 -11.78
C LEU A 98 -1.38 15.81 -12.41
N GLU A 99 -0.57 15.14 -11.61
CA GLU A 99 0.24 14.00 -12.06
C GLU A 99 -0.40 12.67 -11.75
N GLU A 100 -0.99 12.56 -10.54
CA GLU A 100 -1.57 11.31 -10.05
C GLU A 100 -2.86 11.57 -9.28
N LEU A 101 -3.82 10.67 -9.39
CA LEU A 101 -4.98 10.59 -8.52
C LEU A 101 -4.98 9.22 -7.84
N ARG A 102 -4.82 9.21 -6.53
CA ARG A 102 -4.86 7.99 -5.71
C ARG A 102 -6.22 7.84 -5.09
N LEU A 103 -6.78 6.66 -5.23
CA LEU A 103 -8.04 6.29 -4.63
C LEU A 103 -7.85 5.11 -3.68
N SER A 104 -8.60 5.09 -2.59
CA SER A 104 -8.64 3.95 -1.68
C SER A 104 -10.05 3.61 -1.26
N HIS A 105 -10.28 2.34 -0.92
CA HIS A 105 -11.52 1.79 -0.36
C HIS A 105 -11.19 1.07 0.94
N ASN A 106 -11.73 1.52 2.05
CA ASN A 106 -11.44 1.03 3.40
C ASN A 106 -9.94 0.93 3.69
N GLY A 107 -9.18 1.95 3.27
CA GLY A 107 -7.73 2.03 3.44
C GLY A 107 -6.91 1.29 2.38
N LYS A 108 -7.51 0.42 1.57
CA LYS A 108 -6.83 -0.29 0.49
C LYS A 108 -6.84 0.54 -0.80
N SER A 109 -5.68 0.67 -1.45
CA SER A 109 -5.56 1.32 -2.76
C SER A 109 -6.42 0.62 -3.81
N ILE A 110 -7.27 1.37 -4.49
CA ILE A 110 -8.00 0.90 -5.66
C ILE A 110 -7.12 1.17 -6.88
N PRO A 111 -6.93 0.18 -7.78
CA PRO A 111 -6.34 0.45 -9.08
C PRO A 111 -7.26 1.44 -9.82
N SER A 112 -6.90 2.71 -9.80
CA SER A 112 -7.76 3.76 -10.37
C SER A 112 -7.85 3.67 -11.89
N GLY A 113 -6.90 3.00 -12.55
CA GLY A 113 -6.74 3.10 -14.00
C GLY A 113 -6.65 4.55 -14.43
N PHE A 114 -6.18 5.41 -13.52
CA PHE A 114 -6.13 6.84 -13.70
C PHE A 114 -5.25 7.18 -14.91
N ASP A 115 -5.89 7.75 -15.88
CA ASP A 115 -5.27 8.26 -17.08
C ASP A 115 -5.84 9.67 -17.29
N LEU A 116 -4.97 10.65 -17.28
CA LEU A 116 -5.36 12.07 -17.50
C LEU A 116 -6.21 12.24 -18.76
N SER A 117 -5.96 11.42 -19.79
CA SER A 117 -6.73 11.45 -21.06
C SER A 117 -8.19 11.02 -20.88
N LYS A 118 -8.51 10.27 -19.83
CA LYS A 118 -9.87 9.79 -19.51
C LYS A 118 -10.67 10.73 -18.63
N LEU A 119 -10.06 11.84 -18.20
CA LEU A 119 -10.74 12.84 -17.41
C LEU A 119 -11.68 13.67 -18.28
N THR A 120 -12.92 13.81 -17.85
CA THR A 120 -13.84 14.77 -18.44
C THR A 120 -13.49 16.17 -17.96
N ARG A 121 -13.10 17.03 -18.89
CA ARG A 121 -12.77 18.42 -18.59
C ARG A 121 -14.05 19.18 -18.20
N GLY A 122 -14.04 19.79 -17.02
CA GLY A 122 -15.10 20.65 -16.52
C GLY A 122 -14.87 22.13 -16.89
N LYS A 123 -15.59 23.01 -16.23
CA LYS A 123 -15.36 24.48 -16.38
C LYS A 123 -14.04 24.87 -15.73
N GLY A 124 -13.27 25.69 -16.42
CA GLY A 124 -11.95 26.14 -15.96
C GLY A 124 -10.93 25.01 -15.93
N ASN A 125 -10.10 24.97 -14.88
CA ASN A 125 -9.08 23.92 -14.67
C ASN A 125 -9.63 22.75 -13.84
N SER A 126 -10.91 22.38 -14.01
CA SER A 126 -11.49 21.26 -13.28
C SER A 126 -11.64 20.03 -14.15
N TYR A 127 -11.53 18.88 -13.50
CA TYR A 127 -11.69 17.55 -14.10
C TYR A 127 -12.65 16.72 -13.27
N VAL A 128 -13.39 15.83 -13.90
CA VAL A 128 -14.27 14.86 -13.23
C VAL A 128 -13.83 13.46 -13.66
N TYR A 129 -13.60 12.62 -12.68
CA TYR A 129 -13.32 11.20 -12.85
C TYR A 129 -14.46 10.39 -12.22
N SER A 130 -14.99 9.44 -12.96
CA SER A 130 -16.06 8.56 -12.48
C SER A 130 -15.60 7.10 -12.52
N LEU A 131 -15.81 6.39 -11.42
CA LEU A 131 -15.41 4.97 -11.29
C LEU A 131 -16.56 4.19 -10.64
N LYS A 132 -17.09 3.18 -11.32
CA LYS A 132 -18.00 2.21 -10.70
C LYS A 132 -17.16 1.23 -9.85
N THR A 133 -17.50 1.13 -8.56
CA THR A 133 -16.75 0.34 -7.57
C THR A 133 -17.70 -0.55 -6.79
N PRO A 134 -17.39 -1.84 -6.57
CA PRO A 134 -18.19 -2.70 -5.75
C PRO A 134 -18.18 -2.27 -4.28
N LEU A 135 -19.30 -2.53 -3.57
CA LEU A 135 -19.44 -2.30 -2.14
C LEU A 135 -19.23 -3.61 -1.39
N VAL A 136 -18.74 -3.50 -0.16
CA VAL A 136 -18.78 -4.58 0.83
C VAL A 136 -19.92 -4.32 1.81
N ARG A 137 -20.43 -5.35 2.46
CA ARG A 137 -21.45 -5.19 3.49
C ARG A 137 -20.92 -4.33 4.64
N GLY A 138 -21.72 -3.39 5.09
CA GLY A 138 -21.38 -2.44 6.15
C GLY A 138 -20.88 -1.11 5.60
N SER A 139 -20.01 -0.46 6.36
CA SER A 139 -19.43 0.83 5.99
C SER A 139 -18.39 0.69 4.89
N ASN A 140 -18.52 1.52 3.87
CA ASN A 140 -17.56 1.66 2.78
C ASN A 140 -17.03 3.09 2.78
N GLN A 141 -15.78 3.28 3.15
CA GLN A 141 -15.11 4.56 3.15
C GLN A 141 -14.19 4.65 1.94
N PHE A 142 -14.39 5.66 1.12
CA PHE A 142 -13.55 5.96 -0.03
C PHE A 142 -12.76 7.22 0.24
N ALA A 143 -11.48 7.22 -0.10
CA ALA A 143 -10.62 8.39 0.00
C ALA A 143 -9.96 8.68 -1.34
N ALA A 144 -9.74 9.97 -1.61
CA ALA A 144 -9.09 10.45 -2.80
C ALA A 144 -8.01 11.48 -2.45
N VAL A 145 -6.84 11.36 -3.09
CA VAL A 145 -5.70 12.28 -2.98
C VAL A 145 -5.20 12.58 -4.38
N GLY A 146 -5.11 13.85 -4.72
CA GLY A 146 -4.47 14.32 -5.94
C GLY A 146 -3.02 14.71 -5.69
N VAL A 147 -2.13 14.42 -6.62
CA VAL A 147 -0.70 14.74 -6.51
C VAL A 147 -0.33 15.69 -7.63
N SER A 148 0.27 16.84 -7.27
CA SER A 148 0.77 17.81 -8.25
C SER A 148 2.03 17.30 -8.95
N THR A 149 2.42 17.95 -10.07
CA THR A 149 3.66 17.62 -10.80
C THR A 149 4.93 17.81 -9.95
N SER A 150 4.86 18.59 -8.88
CA SER A 150 5.92 18.71 -7.87
C SER A 150 5.82 17.72 -6.73
N LYS A 151 5.00 16.66 -6.86
CA LYS A 151 4.79 15.60 -5.85
C LYS A 151 4.21 16.12 -4.52
N ILE A 152 3.48 17.22 -4.54
CA ILE A 152 2.78 17.73 -3.36
C ILE A 152 1.36 17.18 -3.40
N GLU A 153 0.94 16.58 -2.30
CA GLU A 153 -0.36 15.92 -2.16
C GLU A 153 -1.45 16.91 -1.74
N SER A 154 -2.66 16.73 -2.24
CA SER A 154 -3.84 17.41 -1.73
C SER A 154 -4.18 16.93 -0.32
N PRO A 155 -4.98 17.67 0.46
CA PRO A 155 -5.67 17.09 1.58
C PRO A 155 -6.49 15.86 1.14
N VAL A 156 -6.61 14.87 2.04
CA VAL A 156 -7.42 13.67 1.78
C VAL A 156 -8.89 14.08 1.75
N SER A 157 -9.57 13.77 0.65
CA SER A 157 -11.03 13.91 0.55
C SER A 157 -11.68 12.55 0.79
N VAL A 158 -12.69 12.51 1.66
CA VAL A 158 -13.34 11.25 2.07
C VAL A 158 -14.83 11.30 1.78
N ALA A 159 -15.38 10.18 1.31
CA ALA A 159 -16.82 9.93 1.21
C ALA A 159 -17.14 8.53 1.73
N SER A 160 -18.31 8.37 2.35
CA SER A 160 -18.71 7.08 2.92
C SER A 160 -20.12 6.73 2.48
N ILE A 161 -20.37 5.44 2.28
CA ILE A 161 -21.67 4.86 1.99
C ILE A 161 -21.83 3.55 2.76
N TYR A 162 -23.03 3.29 3.26
CA TYR A 162 -23.36 2.05 3.93
C TYR A 162 -24.13 1.12 2.97
N SER A 163 -23.78 -0.16 2.93
CA SER A 163 -24.48 -1.19 2.16
C SER A 163 -24.99 -2.28 3.09
N GLU A 164 -26.29 -2.55 3.03
CA GLU A 164 -26.91 -3.67 3.76
C GLU A 164 -26.85 -4.97 2.96
N THR A 165 -26.57 -4.87 1.66
CA THR A 165 -26.61 -6.00 0.75
C THR A 165 -25.59 -7.05 1.17
N ALA A 166 -26.09 -8.21 1.59
CA ALA A 166 -25.26 -9.37 1.87
C ALA A 166 -24.77 -9.95 0.54
N VAL A 167 -23.48 -9.80 0.27
CA VAL A 167 -22.87 -10.58 -0.80
C VAL A 167 -22.85 -12.05 -0.39
N SER A 168 -23.09 -12.93 -1.35
CA SER A 168 -23.03 -14.39 -1.17
C SER A 168 -21.75 -14.79 -0.43
N ALA A 169 -21.89 -15.85 0.36
CA ALA A 169 -20.92 -16.36 1.32
C ALA A 169 -19.44 -16.14 0.96
N THR A 170 -18.74 -15.40 1.81
CA THR A 170 -17.33 -15.06 1.77
C THR A 170 -16.44 -16.31 1.73
N ILE A 171 -15.44 -16.33 0.87
CA ILE A 171 -14.38 -17.34 0.84
C ILE A 171 -13.17 -16.82 1.61
N CYS A 172 -12.51 -17.66 2.39
CA CYS A 172 -11.20 -17.38 2.96
C CYS A 172 -10.13 -18.01 2.07
N HIS A 173 -9.25 -17.21 1.52
CA HIS A 173 -8.07 -17.68 0.80
C HIS A 173 -6.87 -17.58 1.75
N LEU A 174 -6.32 -18.71 2.13
CA LEU A 174 -5.14 -18.82 2.96
C LEU A 174 -3.94 -19.18 2.09
N PHE A 175 -2.98 -18.28 1.97
CA PHE A 175 -1.70 -18.57 1.36
C PHE A 175 -0.67 -18.77 2.47
N VAL A 176 -0.17 -19.99 2.58
CA VAL A 176 0.72 -20.41 3.66
C VAL A 176 2.04 -20.91 3.09
N ILE A 177 3.14 -20.48 3.70
CA ILE A 177 4.50 -20.87 3.35
C ILE A 177 5.20 -21.32 4.63
N GLY A 178 5.84 -22.49 4.60
CA GLY A 178 6.65 -23.02 5.69
C GLY A 178 7.91 -23.69 5.15
N ILE A 179 9.10 -23.23 5.57
CA ILE A 179 10.37 -23.69 5.02
C ILE A 179 11.31 -24.12 6.14
N ASP A 180 11.53 -25.42 6.28
CA ASP A 180 12.57 -26.03 7.12
C ASP A 180 13.80 -26.42 6.30
N ALA A 181 13.58 -26.95 5.09
CA ALA A 181 14.62 -27.48 4.22
C ALA A 181 15.06 -26.48 3.16
N TYR A 182 16.17 -25.79 3.41
CA TYR A 182 16.81 -24.89 2.46
C TYR A 182 17.88 -25.62 1.64
N LYS A 183 18.12 -25.16 0.41
CA LYS A 183 19.22 -25.67 -0.43
C LYS A 183 20.57 -25.52 0.26
N ASN A 184 20.77 -24.45 1.03
CA ASN A 184 21.89 -24.33 1.94
C ASN A 184 21.53 -25.02 3.28
N SER A 185 22.08 -26.20 3.54
CA SER A 185 21.80 -26.98 4.74
C SER A 185 22.12 -26.27 6.07
N SER A 186 22.98 -25.23 6.05
CA SER A 186 23.27 -24.42 7.25
C SER A 186 22.08 -23.54 7.67
N TYR A 187 21.09 -23.36 6.80
CA TYR A 187 19.86 -22.60 7.07
C TYR A 187 18.68 -23.49 7.50
N LYS A 188 18.90 -24.79 7.72
CA LYS A 188 17.87 -25.71 8.14
C LYS A 188 17.15 -25.22 9.40
N LEU A 189 15.81 -25.20 9.35
CA LEU A 189 14.93 -25.00 10.49
C LEU A 189 14.29 -26.35 10.88
N ASN A 190 13.49 -26.39 11.97
CA ASN A 190 12.90 -27.59 12.46
C ASN A 190 11.38 -27.55 12.67
N TYR A 191 10.81 -26.33 12.68
CA TYR A 191 9.41 -26.12 13.06
C TYR A 191 8.63 -25.25 12.09
N ALA A 192 9.28 -24.50 11.20
CA ALA A 192 8.62 -23.54 10.31
C ALA A 192 7.55 -24.22 9.42
N ARG A 193 7.85 -25.40 8.89
CA ARG A 193 6.87 -26.19 8.14
C ARG A 193 5.75 -26.72 9.04
N ALA A 194 6.08 -27.26 10.19
CA ALA A 194 5.09 -27.80 11.13
C ALA A 194 4.13 -26.73 11.63
N ASP A 195 4.64 -25.53 11.93
CA ASP A 195 3.82 -24.37 12.36
C ASP A 195 2.90 -23.90 11.24
N ALA A 196 3.41 -23.83 10.01
CA ALA A 196 2.62 -23.48 8.84
C ALA A 196 1.49 -24.50 8.56
N GLU A 197 1.77 -25.81 8.67
CA GLU A 197 0.78 -26.89 8.54
C GLU A 197 -0.27 -26.83 9.66
N ALA A 198 0.16 -26.61 10.90
CA ALA A 198 -0.73 -26.47 12.06
C ALA A 198 -1.64 -25.24 11.92
N PHE A 199 -1.08 -24.11 11.50
CA PHE A 199 -1.84 -22.90 11.24
C PHE A 199 -2.89 -23.12 10.13
N ALA A 200 -2.50 -23.74 9.02
CA ALA A 200 -3.41 -24.05 7.92
C ALA A 200 -4.57 -24.96 8.38
N SER A 201 -4.27 -26.00 9.14
CA SER A 201 -5.26 -26.91 9.71
C SER A 201 -6.23 -26.20 10.65
N ALA A 202 -5.72 -25.33 11.53
CA ALA A 202 -6.54 -24.55 12.44
C ALA A 202 -7.49 -23.61 11.70
N VAL A 203 -6.99 -22.89 10.68
CA VAL A 203 -7.82 -21.99 9.86
C VAL A 203 -8.87 -22.78 9.06
N GLN A 204 -8.54 -23.94 8.52
CA GLN A 204 -9.54 -24.80 7.84
C GLN A 204 -10.63 -25.28 8.79
N THR A 205 -10.24 -25.80 9.95
CA THR A 205 -11.17 -26.36 10.93
C THR A 205 -12.12 -25.31 11.50
N HIS A 206 -11.59 -24.18 11.95
CA HIS A 206 -12.38 -23.14 12.61
C HIS A 206 -13.00 -22.16 11.61
N GLY A 207 -12.34 -21.92 10.48
CA GLY A 207 -12.82 -21.04 9.43
C GLY A 207 -14.07 -21.57 8.72
N SER A 208 -14.30 -22.87 8.70
CA SER A 208 -15.51 -23.48 8.16
C SER A 208 -16.80 -22.99 8.81
N LYS A 209 -16.72 -22.46 10.04
CA LYS A 209 -17.85 -21.85 10.78
C LYS A 209 -18.12 -20.39 10.37
N LEU A 210 -17.13 -19.73 9.78
CA LEU A 210 -17.17 -18.29 9.45
C LEU A 210 -17.29 -18.03 7.96
N TYR A 211 -16.74 -18.93 7.15
CA TYR A 211 -16.65 -18.79 5.70
C TYR A 211 -17.37 -19.92 4.99
N LYS A 212 -17.89 -19.65 3.80
CA LYS A 212 -18.46 -20.71 2.95
C LYS A 212 -17.43 -21.79 2.62
N GLN A 213 -16.19 -21.37 2.45
CA GLN A 213 -15.08 -22.24 2.11
C GLN A 213 -13.76 -21.60 2.58
N VAL A 214 -12.83 -22.41 3.04
CA VAL A 214 -11.43 -22.06 3.21
C VAL A 214 -10.64 -22.73 2.10
N LYS A 215 -10.00 -21.95 1.24
CA LYS A 215 -9.11 -22.42 0.18
C LYS A 215 -7.67 -22.23 0.64
N VAL A 216 -6.95 -23.31 0.83
CA VAL A 216 -5.53 -23.28 1.23
C VAL A 216 -4.66 -23.41 -0.02
N HIS A 217 -3.72 -22.48 -0.14
CA HIS A 217 -2.64 -22.45 -1.12
C HIS A 217 -1.34 -22.62 -0.33
N ALA A 218 -0.79 -23.82 -0.33
CA ALA A 218 0.36 -24.14 0.50
C ALA A 218 1.63 -24.36 -0.32
N LEU A 219 2.72 -23.78 0.14
CA LEU A 219 4.06 -24.02 -0.39
C LEU A 219 4.97 -24.41 0.79
N TYR A 220 5.48 -25.61 0.77
CA TYR A 220 6.35 -26.14 1.82
C TYR A 220 7.70 -26.57 1.24
N ASP A 221 8.77 -26.29 1.97
CA ASP A 221 10.13 -26.72 1.65
C ASP A 221 10.48 -26.55 0.17
N GLU A 222 10.77 -27.64 -0.56
CA GLU A 222 11.19 -27.61 -1.96
C GLU A 222 10.21 -26.94 -2.93
N THR A 223 8.92 -26.83 -2.55
CA THR A 223 7.92 -26.11 -3.37
C THR A 223 7.89 -24.62 -3.09
N ALA A 224 8.47 -24.14 -1.97
CA ALA A 224 8.49 -22.75 -1.57
C ALA A 224 9.59 -21.96 -2.30
N THR A 225 9.65 -22.11 -3.62
CA THR A 225 10.58 -21.38 -4.48
C THR A 225 10.09 -19.95 -4.72
N ARG A 226 11.01 -19.04 -5.03
CA ARG A 226 10.69 -17.65 -5.41
C ARG A 226 9.64 -17.60 -6.53
N GLN A 227 9.83 -18.42 -7.56
CA GLN A 227 8.92 -18.44 -8.70
C GLN A 227 7.52 -18.91 -8.29
N ASN A 228 7.41 -20.03 -7.56
CA ASN A 228 6.12 -20.55 -7.13
C ASN A 228 5.36 -19.58 -6.22
N VAL A 229 6.06 -18.84 -5.37
CA VAL A 229 5.42 -17.79 -4.52
C VAL A 229 4.83 -16.70 -5.39
N LEU A 230 5.59 -16.17 -6.37
CA LEU A 230 5.13 -15.11 -7.26
C LEU A 230 3.98 -15.59 -8.15
N ASP A 231 4.04 -16.82 -8.68
CA ASP A 231 2.99 -17.41 -9.51
C ASP A 231 1.71 -17.63 -8.71
N THR A 232 1.83 -18.07 -7.46
CA THR A 232 0.68 -18.21 -6.56
C THR A 232 0.03 -16.86 -6.28
N LEU A 233 0.79 -15.82 -5.96
CA LEU A 233 0.26 -14.47 -5.78
C LEU A 233 -0.43 -13.97 -7.05
N LYS A 234 0.18 -14.18 -8.22
CA LYS A 234 -0.40 -13.81 -9.51
C LYS A 234 -1.72 -14.52 -9.80
N SER A 235 -1.79 -15.81 -9.50
CA SER A 235 -3.01 -16.61 -9.63
C SER A 235 -4.14 -16.10 -8.71
N LEU A 236 -3.80 -15.70 -7.48
CA LEU A 236 -4.74 -15.17 -6.51
C LEU A 236 -5.36 -13.83 -6.92
N GLU A 237 -4.70 -13.02 -7.73
CA GLU A 237 -5.26 -11.75 -8.25
C GLU A 237 -6.62 -11.93 -8.95
N SER A 238 -6.79 -13.05 -9.66
CA SER A 238 -8.02 -13.37 -10.39
C SER A 238 -9.03 -14.19 -9.58
N GLN A 239 -8.57 -14.95 -8.59
CA GLN A 239 -9.39 -15.87 -7.79
C GLN A 239 -10.07 -15.20 -6.60
N VAL A 240 -9.43 -14.16 -6.04
CA VAL A 240 -9.89 -13.50 -4.81
C VAL A 240 -10.82 -12.35 -5.16
N SER A 241 -12.03 -12.37 -4.60
CA SER A 241 -13.01 -11.30 -4.74
C SER A 241 -12.86 -10.25 -3.65
N ILE A 242 -13.45 -9.07 -3.88
CA ILE A 242 -13.37 -7.94 -2.94
C ILE A 242 -13.96 -8.27 -1.55
N ASN A 243 -14.97 -9.13 -1.50
CA ASN A 243 -15.64 -9.56 -0.28
C ASN A 243 -14.97 -10.73 0.42
N ASP A 244 -14.00 -11.38 -0.22
CA ASP A 244 -13.27 -12.49 0.36
C ASP A 244 -12.31 -12.00 1.45
N VAL A 245 -11.79 -12.95 2.22
CA VAL A 245 -10.70 -12.71 3.17
C VAL A 245 -9.45 -13.37 2.62
N PHE A 246 -8.36 -12.62 2.61
CA PHE A 246 -7.05 -13.13 2.26
C PHE A 246 -6.17 -13.17 3.50
N ILE A 247 -5.60 -14.33 3.79
CA ILE A 247 -4.64 -14.53 4.88
C ILE A 247 -3.34 -15.01 4.26
N PHE A 248 -2.25 -14.35 4.57
CA PHE A 248 -0.89 -14.76 4.25
C PHE A 248 -0.18 -15.16 5.54
N TYR A 249 0.40 -16.34 5.56
CA TYR A 249 1.25 -16.83 6.64
C TYR A 249 2.59 -17.26 6.07
N TYR A 250 3.66 -16.80 6.68
CA TYR A 250 5.02 -17.18 6.33
C TYR A 250 5.79 -17.57 7.57
N ALA A 251 6.34 -18.78 7.59
CA ALA A 251 7.31 -19.24 8.57
C ALA A 251 8.60 -19.67 7.85
N GLY A 252 9.71 -19.02 8.19
CA GLY A 252 10.98 -19.23 7.54
C GLY A 252 11.95 -18.08 7.75
N HIS A 253 13.11 -18.13 7.08
CA HIS A 253 14.11 -17.08 7.21
C HIS A 253 13.71 -15.78 6.52
N GLY A 254 14.04 -14.66 7.17
CA GLY A 254 14.09 -13.33 6.59
C GLY A 254 15.49 -12.74 6.69
N ALA A 255 15.83 -11.85 5.77
CA ALA A 255 17.11 -11.15 5.79
C ALA A 255 16.94 -9.66 5.52
N MET A 256 17.73 -8.83 6.22
CA MET A 256 17.91 -7.41 5.92
C MET A 256 19.21 -7.21 5.16
N VAL A 257 19.12 -6.75 3.91
CA VAL A 257 20.29 -6.39 3.09
C VAL A 257 20.12 -4.95 2.63
N GLU A 258 21.06 -4.08 2.98
CA GLU A 258 21.06 -2.65 2.59
C GLU A 258 19.72 -1.93 2.87
N GLN A 259 19.11 -2.16 4.04
CA GLN A 259 17.80 -1.62 4.46
C GLN A 259 16.57 -2.21 3.74
N ASN A 260 16.75 -3.23 2.88
CA ASN A 260 15.66 -3.94 2.25
C ASN A 260 15.43 -5.28 2.95
N PHE A 261 14.18 -5.59 3.26
CA PHE A 261 13.79 -6.88 3.79
C PHE A 261 13.48 -7.87 2.67
N PHE A 262 13.98 -9.10 2.85
CA PHE A 262 13.78 -10.20 1.93
C PHE A 262 13.24 -11.43 2.67
N PHE A 263 12.18 -12.03 2.17
CA PHE A 263 11.77 -13.39 2.52
C PHE A 263 12.66 -14.37 1.75
N ILE A 264 13.19 -15.35 2.42
CA ILE A 264 14.18 -16.28 1.87
C ILE A 264 13.49 -17.52 1.33
N PRO A 265 13.47 -17.76 0.01
CA PRO A 265 12.90 -18.97 -0.56
C PRO A 265 13.86 -20.15 -0.42
N THR A 266 13.33 -21.37 -0.60
CA THR A 266 14.08 -22.61 -0.35
C THR A 266 15.38 -22.73 -1.15
N GLU A 267 15.42 -22.21 -2.38
CA GLU A 267 16.59 -22.28 -3.26
C GLU A 267 17.67 -21.25 -2.97
N CYS A 268 17.44 -20.30 -2.08
CA CYS A 268 18.41 -19.27 -1.76
C CYS A 268 19.65 -19.86 -1.07
N THR A 269 20.82 -19.64 -1.63
CA THR A 269 22.09 -20.18 -1.13
C THR A 269 22.83 -19.26 -0.18
N SER A 270 22.55 -17.94 -0.21
CA SER A 270 23.18 -16.94 0.67
C SER A 270 22.18 -15.85 1.07
N MET A 271 21.79 -15.81 2.34
CA MET A 271 20.93 -14.77 2.90
C MET A 271 21.61 -13.39 2.89
N TYR A 272 22.93 -13.34 3.05
CA TYR A 272 23.70 -12.07 3.04
C TYR A 272 23.79 -11.44 1.66
N GLN A 273 23.52 -12.20 0.61
CA GLN A 273 23.49 -11.75 -0.79
C GLN A 273 22.09 -11.78 -1.37
N ALA A 274 21.06 -11.76 -0.50
CA ALA A 274 19.68 -11.71 -0.94
C ALA A 274 19.42 -10.43 -1.74
N ASN A 275 18.80 -10.60 -2.89
CA ASN A 275 18.39 -9.54 -3.80
C ASN A 275 17.14 -9.95 -4.59
N ALA A 276 16.60 -9.05 -5.39
CA ALA A 276 15.37 -9.29 -6.14
C ALA A 276 15.42 -10.48 -7.13
N ASN A 277 16.60 -11.00 -7.48
CA ASN A 277 16.73 -12.13 -8.41
C ASN A 277 16.72 -13.49 -7.69
N ASN A 278 17.17 -13.55 -6.43
CA ASN A 278 17.33 -14.82 -5.69
C ASN A 278 16.49 -14.90 -4.41
N ALA A 279 15.76 -13.83 -4.07
CA ALA A 279 14.89 -13.77 -2.89
C ALA A 279 13.61 -12.96 -3.21
N LEU A 280 12.67 -12.94 -2.28
CA LEU A 280 11.41 -12.21 -2.40
C LEU A 280 11.55 -10.89 -1.64
N SER A 281 11.72 -9.77 -2.35
CA SER A 281 11.77 -8.45 -1.69
C SER A 281 10.43 -8.10 -1.07
N ALA A 282 10.46 -7.36 0.04
CA ALA A 282 9.25 -6.82 0.66
C ALA A 282 8.40 -6.03 -0.36
N GLU A 283 9.05 -5.29 -1.27
CA GLU A 283 8.38 -4.53 -2.34
C GLU A 283 7.61 -5.45 -3.31
N SER A 284 8.23 -6.55 -3.78
CA SER A 284 7.57 -7.50 -4.69
C SER A 284 6.38 -8.20 -4.01
N MET A 285 6.52 -8.56 -2.74
CA MET A 285 5.43 -9.15 -1.96
C MET A 285 4.30 -8.15 -1.74
N GLN A 286 4.64 -6.90 -1.38
CA GLN A 286 3.65 -5.83 -1.21
C GLN A 286 2.87 -5.56 -2.50
N MET A 287 3.55 -5.59 -3.66
CA MET A 287 2.89 -5.43 -4.95
C MET A 287 1.90 -6.57 -5.21
N GLY A 288 2.28 -7.82 -4.93
CA GLY A 288 1.39 -8.98 -5.02
C GLY A 288 0.16 -8.82 -4.11
N PHE A 289 0.36 -8.46 -2.85
CA PHE A 289 -0.75 -8.23 -1.91
C PHE A 289 -1.66 -7.07 -2.32
N LYS A 290 -1.10 -6.00 -2.89
CA LYS A 290 -1.86 -4.85 -3.40
C LYS A 290 -2.81 -5.27 -4.53
N ASN A 291 -2.39 -6.17 -5.41
CA ASN A 291 -3.17 -6.63 -6.56
C ASN A 291 -4.30 -7.60 -6.17
N ILE A 292 -4.20 -8.30 -5.04
CA ILE A 292 -5.28 -9.15 -4.51
C ILE A 292 -6.46 -8.27 -4.11
N LYS A 293 -7.66 -8.54 -4.63
CA LYS A 293 -8.82 -7.65 -4.51
C LYS A 293 -9.44 -7.59 -3.12
N ALA A 294 -9.26 -8.61 -2.26
CA ALA A 294 -9.85 -8.64 -0.91
C ALA A 294 -9.52 -7.36 -0.12
N LEU A 295 -10.54 -6.72 0.46
CA LEU A 295 -10.36 -5.57 1.35
C LEU A 295 -9.85 -6.00 2.74
N LYS A 296 -10.16 -7.24 3.15
CA LYS A 296 -9.71 -7.81 4.41
C LYS A 296 -8.49 -8.68 4.12
N GLN A 297 -7.33 -8.19 4.51
CA GLN A 297 -6.07 -8.92 4.37
C GLN A 297 -5.39 -9.00 5.72
N ILE A 298 -4.89 -10.19 6.06
CA ILE A 298 -4.13 -10.48 7.28
C ILE A 298 -2.79 -11.04 6.84
N LEU A 299 -1.70 -10.43 7.31
CA LEU A 299 -0.35 -10.90 7.06
C LEU A 299 0.29 -11.29 8.39
N ILE A 300 0.77 -12.51 8.46
CA ILE A 300 1.43 -13.10 9.63
C ILE A 300 2.81 -13.57 9.17
N ILE A 301 3.82 -13.11 9.87
CA ILE A 301 5.22 -13.45 9.59
C ILE A 301 5.80 -13.96 10.90
N ASP A 302 6.31 -15.19 10.87
CA ASP A 302 6.88 -15.91 12.00
C ASP A 302 8.39 -16.14 11.78
#